data_5b5fab3638c605d3c13bb2ae526922c6
#
_entry.id   5b5fab3638c605d3c13bb2ae526922c6
#
_cell.length_a   1.000
_cell.length_b   1.000
_cell.length_c   1.000
_cell.angle_alpha   90.00
_cell.angle_beta   90.00
_cell.angle_gamma   90.00
#
_symmetry.space_group_name_H-M   'P 1'
#
loop_
_entity.id
_entity.type
_entity.pdbx_description
1 polymer ?
#
loop_
_entity_poly.entity_id
_entity_poly.type
_entity_poly.pdbx_seq_one_letter_code
_entity_poly.pdbx_strand_id
1 'polypeptide(L)'
;MRRRLLRGVSFVMIAAALIWGIGDQAGLAQVKKGKDRAAETKYLMRGVVSAHCGSIGALLKKGPSDDKAWDTLACHASILNEMSFTLMDDGRCPDKVWAGAAKSLRDSSAKVLEAAKAKNLEDAQTAFKGVTGACAACHSEHKTKAKT
;
A
#
# COMPACT_ATOMS: atom_id res chain seq x y z
N MET A 1 18.77 -41.84 -70.74
CA MET A 1 17.29 -41.80 -70.60
C MET A 1 16.87 -42.34 -69.26
N ARG A 2 16.62 -41.54 -68.26
CA ARG A 2 15.85 -41.89 -67.02
C ARG A 2 15.63 -40.61 -66.22
N ARG A 3 14.41 -40.13 -66.29
CA ARG A 3 13.92 -39.00 -65.48
C ARG A 3 13.80 -39.46 -64.05
N ARG A 4 14.40 -38.79 -63.10
CA ARG A 4 14.11 -38.91 -61.65
C ARG A 4 13.37 -37.71 -61.17
N LEU A 5 12.12 -37.90 -60.85
CA LEU A 5 11.25 -36.99 -60.12
C LEU A 5 11.77 -36.85 -58.69
N LEU A 6 12.11 -35.64 -58.31
CA LEU A 6 12.34 -35.27 -56.92
C LEU A 6 11.01 -34.75 -56.33
N ARG A 7 10.46 -35.52 -55.44
CA ARG A 7 9.31 -35.15 -54.63
C ARG A 7 9.76 -34.15 -53.57
N GLY A 8 9.30 -32.91 -53.66
CA GLY A 8 9.46 -31.94 -52.58
C GLY A 8 8.54 -32.27 -51.41
N VAL A 9 9.11 -32.48 -50.27
CA VAL A 9 8.41 -32.61 -49.00
C VAL A 9 8.32 -31.24 -48.38
N SER A 10 7.13 -30.62 -48.46
CA SER A 10 6.81 -29.39 -47.76
C SER A 10 6.69 -29.66 -46.27
N PHE A 11 7.64 -29.23 -45.49
CA PHE A 11 7.54 -29.15 -44.03
C PHE A 11 6.69 -27.93 -43.66
N VAL A 12 5.43 -28.18 -43.29
CA VAL A 12 4.58 -27.20 -42.63
C VAL A 12 5.01 -27.13 -41.18
N MET A 13 5.75 -26.10 -40.82
CA MET A 13 6.05 -25.77 -39.41
C MET A 13 4.80 -25.13 -38.81
N ILE A 14 4.08 -25.89 -38.00
CA ILE A 14 3.03 -25.41 -37.12
C ILE A 14 3.69 -24.76 -35.93
N ALA A 15 3.81 -23.44 -35.94
CA ALA A 15 4.18 -22.65 -34.77
C ALA A 15 3.01 -22.64 -33.79
N ALA A 16 3.02 -23.53 -32.82
CA ALA A 16 2.12 -23.45 -31.67
C ALA A 16 2.55 -22.28 -30.78
N ALA A 17 1.89 -21.15 -30.92
CA ALA A 17 2.01 -20.03 -29.99
C ALA A 17 1.40 -20.47 -28.66
N LEU A 18 2.24 -20.84 -27.71
CA LEU A 18 1.87 -20.96 -26.31
C LEU A 18 1.58 -19.57 -25.78
N ILE A 19 0.32 -19.17 -25.84
CA ILE A 19 -0.19 -18.01 -25.08
C ILE A 19 -0.19 -18.45 -23.61
N TRP A 20 0.89 -18.14 -22.92
CA TRP A 20 0.91 -18.20 -21.47
C TRP A 20 -0.01 -17.11 -20.98
N GLY A 21 -1.19 -17.50 -20.53
CA GLY A 21 -2.10 -16.61 -19.84
C GLY A 21 -1.38 -16.01 -18.64
N ILE A 22 -1.05 -14.72 -18.73
CA ILE A 22 -0.68 -13.90 -17.57
C ILE A 22 -1.96 -13.79 -16.76
N GLY A 23 -2.17 -14.76 -15.87
CA GLY A 23 -3.29 -14.76 -14.94
C GLY A 23 -3.21 -13.47 -14.11
N ASP A 24 -4.31 -12.76 -14.16
CA ASP A 24 -4.55 -11.51 -13.44
C ASP A 24 -4.41 -11.77 -11.92
N GLN A 25 -3.22 -11.52 -11.37
CA GLN A 25 -2.89 -11.69 -9.95
C GLN A 25 -3.35 -10.50 -9.09
N ALA A 26 -4.13 -9.60 -9.65
CA ALA A 26 -4.55 -8.36 -8.98
C ALA A 26 -5.48 -8.59 -7.76
N GLY A 27 -6.07 -9.78 -7.61
CA GLY A 27 -7.05 -10.05 -6.56
C GLY A 27 -6.48 -10.43 -5.18
N LEU A 28 -5.17 -10.73 -5.05
CA LEU A 28 -4.62 -11.37 -3.85
C LEU A 28 -3.83 -10.44 -2.92
N ALA A 29 -3.71 -9.16 -3.26
CA ALA A 29 -2.90 -8.20 -2.49
C ALA A 29 -3.40 -7.93 -1.07
N GLN A 30 -4.66 -8.26 -0.76
CA GLN A 30 -5.32 -7.85 0.48
C GLN A 30 -5.07 -8.74 1.69
N VAL A 31 -4.55 -9.92 1.50
CA VAL A 31 -4.45 -10.94 2.56
C VAL A 31 -3.02 -11.43 2.72
N LYS A 32 -2.03 -10.68 2.24
CA LYS A 32 -0.65 -11.10 2.37
C LYS A 32 -0.19 -11.05 3.82
N LYS A 33 -0.10 -12.22 4.40
CA LYS A 33 0.76 -12.52 5.53
C LYS A 33 2.21 -12.26 5.10
N GLY A 34 3.02 -11.69 5.97
CA GLY A 34 4.44 -11.62 5.73
C GLY A 34 5.07 -13.01 5.61
N LYS A 35 6.26 -13.10 5.06
CA LYS A 35 7.01 -14.36 4.91
C LYS A 35 7.31 -14.97 6.28
N ASP A 36 7.83 -14.15 7.18
CA ASP A 36 8.32 -14.57 8.50
C ASP A 36 7.44 -14.04 9.65
N ARG A 37 6.76 -12.91 9.45
CA ARG A 37 5.90 -12.29 10.47
C ARG A 37 4.48 -12.84 10.40
N ALA A 38 3.98 -13.32 11.54
CA ALA A 38 2.67 -13.98 11.62
C ALA A 38 1.47 -13.07 11.35
N ALA A 39 1.60 -11.75 11.58
CA ALA A 39 0.50 -10.82 11.48
C ALA A 39 0.04 -10.64 10.02
N GLU A 40 -1.24 -10.84 9.77
CA GLU A 40 -1.86 -10.51 8.50
C GLU A 40 -2.05 -9.00 8.35
N THR A 41 -1.83 -8.49 7.15
CA THR A 41 -1.96 -7.05 6.84
C THR A 41 -3.31 -6.47 7.25
N LYS A 42 -4.41 -7.23 7.07
CA LYS A 42 -5.76 -6.77 7.46
C LYS A 42 -5.89 -6.46 8.96
N TYR A 43 -5.19 -7.22 9.82
CA TYR A 43 -5.21 -6.97 11.27
C TYR A 43 -4.38 -5.73 11.63
N LEU A 44 -3.24 -5.53 10.94
CA LEU A 44 -2.44 -4.32 11.10
C LEU A 44 -3.23 -3.07 10.65
N MET A 45 -3.93 -3.17 9.51
CA MET A 45 -4.78 -2.08 9.04
C MET A 45 -5.90 -1.75 10.03
N ARG A 46 -6.59 -2.76 10.57
CA ARG A 46 -7.72 -2.57 11.48
C ARG A 46 -7.29 -2.15 12.87
N GLY A 47 -6.29 -2.85 13.43
CA GLY A 47 -5.89 -2.69 14.83
C GLY A 47 -4.93 -1.54 15.07
N VAL A 48 -4.13 -1.17 14.07
CA VAL A 48 -3.09 -0.15 14.21
C VAL A 48 -3.37 1.05 13.31
N VAL A 49 -3.29 0.86 11.99
CA VAL A 49 -3.34 2.00 11.05
C VAL A 49 -4.65 2.79 11.17
N SER A 50 -5.80 2.11 11.14
CA SER A 50 -7.11 2.77 11.24
C SER A 50 -7.32 3.46 12.59
N ALA A 51 -6.92 2.83 13.69
CA ALA A 51 -7.05 3.37 15.03
C ALA A 51 -6.24 4.66 15.21
N HIS A 52 -4.96 4.63 14.82
CA HIS A 52 -4.08 5.81 14.95
C HIS A 52 -4.45 6.92 13.97
N CYS A 53 -4.83 6.60 12.73
CA CYS A 53 -5.33 7.59 11.77
C CYS A 53 -6.60 8.28 12.30
N GLY A 54 -7.54 7.52 12.86
CA GLY A 54 -8.75 8.07 13.48
C GLY A 54 -8.46 8.98 14.67
N SER A 55 -7.51 8.59 15.53
CA SER A 55 -7.07 9.39 16.70
C SER A 55 -6.43 10.72 16.28
N ILE A 56 -5.56 10.70 15.26
CA ILE A 56 -4.99 11.94 14.68
C ILE A 56 -6.10 12.85 14.18
N GLY A 57 -7.04 12.30 13.37
CA GLY A 57 -8.16 13.07 12.84
C GLY A 57 -9.02 13.71 13.93
N ALA A 58 -9.31 12.98 15.00
CA ALA A 58 -10.08 13.49 16.14
C ALA A 58 -9.34 14.62 16.89
N LEU A 59 -8.03 14.43 17.16
CA LEU A 59 -7.20 15.45 17.80
C LEU A 59 -7.11 16.73 16.97
N LEU A 60 -6.86 16.61 15.67
CA LEU A 60 -6.73 17.75 14.77
C LEU A 60 -8.06 18.49 14.53
N LYS A 61 -9.19 17.78 14.55
CA LYS A 61 -10.52 18.37 14.45
C LYS A 61 -10.86 19.23 15.68
N LYS A 62 -10.48 18.75 16.85
CA LYS A 62 -10.73 19.44 18.13
C LYS A 62 -9.70 20.55 18.39
N GLY A 63 -8.50 20.40 17.87
CA GLY A 63 -7.31 21.17 18.22
C GLY A 63 -6.70 20.66 19.53
N PRO A 64 -5.40 20.28 19.54
CA PRO A 64 -4.72 19.91 20.78
C PRO A 64 -4.71 21.08 21.77
N SER A 65 -5.21 20.88 22.99
CA SER A 65 -5.43 21.94 23.97
C SER A 65 -4.24 22.17 24.92
N ASP A 66 -3.35 21.20 25.03
CA ASP A 66 -2.24 21.20 25.96
C ASP A 66 -1.07 20.35 25.45
N ASP A 67 0.04 20.39 26.16
CA ASP A 67 1.27 19.68 25.79
C ASP A 67 1.07 18.16 25.71
N LYS A 68 0.24 17.60 26.55
CA LYS A 68 -0.08 16.17 26.53
C LYS A 68 -0.86 15.79 25.26
N ALA A 69 -1.77 16.64 24.80
CA ALA A 69 -2.51 16.41 23.55
C ALA A 69 -1.59 16.48 22.32
N TRP A 70 -0.63 17.43 22.32
CA TRP A 70 0.39 17.51 21.28
C TRP A 70 1.32 16.29 21.28
N ASP A 71 1.77 15.84 22.45
CA ASP A 71 2.58 14.63 22.58
C ASP A 71 1.81 13.37 22.13
N THR A 72 0.53 13.29 22.47
CA THR A 72 -0.34 12.21 22.00
C THR A 72 -0.45 12.21 20.47
N LEU A 73 -0.60 13.39 19.85
CA LEU A 73 -0.61 13.52 18.40
C LEU A 73 0.71 13.04 17.78
N ALA A 74 1.84 13.44 18.37
CA ALA A 74 3.17 13.01 17.96
C ALA A 74 3.35 11.49 18.05
N CYS A 75 2.88 10.86 19.13
CA CYS A 75 2.90 9.41 19.30
C CYS A 75 2.11 8.69 18.20
N HIS A 76 0.88 9.13 17.90
CA HIS A 76 0.08 8.52 16.84
C HIS A 76 0.72 8.69 15.46
N ALA A 77 1.29 9.85 15.17
CA ALA A 77 2.00 10.11 13.91
C ALA A 77 3.24 9.22 13.77
N SER A 78 4.01 9.04 14.84
CA SER A 78 5.18 8.15 14.88
C SER A 78 4.79 6.70 14.56
N ILE A 79 3.70 6.19 15.13
CA ILE A 79 3.23 4.84 14.89
C ILE A 79 2.81 4.67 13.42
N LEU A 80 2.12 5.63 12.82
CA LEU A 80 1.78 5.56 11.39
C LEU A 80 3.03 5.60 10.51
N ASN A 81 4.05 6.37 10.90
CA ASN A 81 5.33 6.40 10.18
C ASN A 81 5.99 5.03 10.19
N GLU A 82 6.15 4.38 11.34
CA GLU A 82 6.71 3.04 11.48
C GLU A 82 5.87 1.98 10.74
N MET A 83 4.54 2.09 10.79
CA MET A 83 3.67 1.19 10.05
C MET A 83 3.89 1.27 8.55
N SER A 84 4.28 2.42 8.01
CA SER A 84 4.60 2.56 6.59
C SER A 84 5.76 1.66 6.14
N PHE A 85 6.78 1.49 7.00
CA PHE A 85 7.89 0.56 6.75
C PHE A 85 7.41 -0.90 6.87
N THR A 86 6.63 -1.20 7.91
CA THR A 86 6.05 -2.54 8.09
C THR A 86 5.21 -2.99 6.88
N LEU A 87 4.52 -2.06 6.21
CA LEU A 87 3.74 -2.34 5.00
C LEU A 87 4.60 -2.64 3.77
N MET A 88 5.87 -2.24 3.77
CA MET A 88 6.83 -2.52 2.69
C MET A 88 7.62 -3.79 2.93
N ASP A 89 7.82 -4.16 4.19
CA ASP A 89 8.67 -5.25 4.64
C ASP A 89 8.02 -6.63 4.46
N ASP A 90 8.87 -7.66 4.54
CA ASP A 90 8.47 -9.05 4.70
C ASP A 90 7.55 -9.55 3.56
N GLY A 91 7.74 -8.99 2.34
CA GLY A 91 6.97 -9.36 1.15
C GLY A 91 5.52 -8.90 1.14
N ARG A 92 5.15 -7.93 2.00
CA ARG A 92 3.80 -7.36 2.04
C ARG A 92 3.49 -6.43 0.87
N CYS A 93 4.52 -5.84 0.25
CA CYS A 93 4.36 -4.93 -0.88
C CYS A 93 4.12 -5.72 -2.19
N PRO A 94 2.90 -5.68 -2.76
CA PRO A 94 2.59 -6.44 -3.97
C PRO A 94 3.03 -5.72 -5.25
N ASP A 95 3.00 -4.39 -5.28
CA ASP A 95 3.20 -3.60 -6.48
C ASP A 95 3.61 -2.14 -6.22
N LYS A 96 3.72 -1.37 -7.30
CA LYS A 96 4.14 0.03 -7.28
C LYS A 96 3.09 0.97 -6.65
N VAL A 97 1.80 0.67 -6.78
CA VAL A 97 0.72 1.49 -6.18
C VAL A 97 0.82 1.40 -4.67
N TRP A 98 0.95 0.19 -4.15
CA TRP A 98 1.18 -0.04 -2.73
C TRP A 98 2.45 0.66 -2.24
N ALA A 99 3.58 0.50 -2.95
CA ALA A 99 4.84 1.13 -2.59
C ALA A 99 4.73 2.66 -2.55
N GLY A 100 4.11 3.27 -3.56
CA GLY A 100 3.86 4.71 -3.62
C GLY A 100 2.99 5.21 -2.47
N ALA A 101 1.92 4.50 -2.16
CA ALA A 101 1.04 4.85 -1.05
C ALA A 101 1.73 4.70 0.31
N ALA A 102 2.50 3.64 0.53
CA ALA A 102 3.29 3.46 1.75
C ALA A 102 4.35 4.56 1.91
N LYS A 103 5.02 4.95 0.83
CA LYS A 103 5.95 6.08 0.84
C LYS A 103 5.23 7.39 1.19
N SER A 104 4.08 7.66 0.58
CA SER A 104 3.29 8.87 0.87
C SER A 104 2.80 8.89 2.31
N LEU A 105 2.39 7.75 2.87
CA LEU A 105 2.03 7.61 4.27
C LEU A 105 3.21 7.96 5.18
N ARG A 106 4.40 7.44 4.89
CA ARG A 106 5.63 7.71 5.64
C ARG A 106 5.97 9.19 5.64
N ASP A 107 6.05 9.78 4.46
CA ASP A 107 6.47 11.17 4.29
C ASP A 107 5.45 12.14 4.94
N SER A 108 4.16 11.85 4.83
CA SER A 108 3.10 12.67 5.42
C SER A 108 3.00 12.50 6.93
N SER A 109 3.13 11.29 7.46
CA SER A 109 3.12 11.07 8.92
C SER A 109 4.34 11.66 9.61
N ALA A 110 5.52 11.67 8.96
CA ALA A 110 6.70 12.40 9.46
C ALA A 110 6.41 13.91 9.58
N LYS A 111 5.77 14.51 8.58
CA LYS A 111 5.37 15.93 8.64
C LYS A 111 4.35 16.21 9.74
N VAL A 112 3.38 15.31 9.97
CA VAL A 112 2.46 15.43 11.13
C VAL A 112 3.24 15.40 12.43
N LEU A 113 4.22 14.50 12.57
CA LEU A 113 5.09 14.41 13.75
C LEU A 113 5.89 15.70 13.98
N GLU A 114 6.51 16.24 12.95
CA GLU A 114 7.25 17.50 13.01
C GLU A 114 6.34 18.67 13.43
N ALA A 115 5.18 18.80 12.80
CA ALA A 115 4.20 19.83 13.12
C ALA A 115 3.64 19.68 14.55
N ALA A 116 3.44 18.44 15.03
CA ALA A 116 3.02 18.18 16.40
C ALA A 116 4.09 18.62 17.42
N LYS A 117 5.35 18.35 17.16
CA LYS A 117 6.48 18.81 18.00
C LYS A 117 6.60 20.32 18.01
N ALA A 118 6.33 20.96 16.87
CA ALA A 118 6.30 22.43 16.75
C ALA A 118 5.01 23.04 17.30
N LYS A 119 4.02 22.26 17.69
CA LYS A 119 2.67 22.68 18.12
C LYS A 119 1.96 23.54 17.07
N ASN A 120 2.20 23.27 15.79
CA ASN A 120 1.60 23.97 14.65
C ASN A 120 0.39 23.20 14.11
N LEU A 121 -0.80 23.68 14.44
CA LEU A 121 -2.06 23.03 14.06
C LEU A 121 -2.30 23.05 12.55
N GLU A 122 -2.01 24.16 11.88
CA GLU A 122 -2.24 24.32 10.44
C GLU A 122 -1.38 23.38 9.63
N ASP A 123 -0.09 23.30 9.95
CA ASP A 123 0.84 22.37 9.30
C ASP A 123 0.46 20.91 9.57
N ALA A 124 0.06 20.60 10.82
CA ALA A 124 -0.39 19.25 11.17
C ALA A 124 -1.65 18.84 10.39
N GLN A 125 -2.63 19.73 10.26
CA GLN A 125 -3.84 19.48 9.47
C GLN A 125 -3.53 19.32 7.98
N THR A 126 -2.63 20.15 7.45
CA THR A 126 -2.19 20.07 6.05
C THR A 126 -1.46 18.74 5.78
N ALA A 127 -0.52 18.37 6.64
CA ALA A 127 0.20 17.10 6.54
C ALA A 127 -0.74 15.88 6.67
N PHE A 128 -1.75 15.97 7.52
CA PHE A 128 -2.72 14.88 7.70
C PHE A 128 -3.60 14.64 6.46
N LYS A 129 -3.87 15.65 5.65
CA LYS A 129 -4.51 15.46 4.33
C LYS A 129 -3.67 14.51 3.44
N GLY A 130 -2.34 14.62 3.52
CA GLY A 130 -1.44 13.69 2.84
C GLY A 130 -1.55 12.25 3.35
N VAL A 131 -1.68 12.07 4.68
CA VAL A 131 -1.91 10.73 5.28
C VAL A 131 -3.21 10.11 4.75
N THR A 132 -4.31 10.84 4.78
CA THR A 132 -5.62 10.33 4.29
C THR A 132 -5.61 10.10 2.78
N GLY A 133 -4.91 10.94 2.01
CA GLY A 133 -4.69 10.75 0.57
C GLY A 133 -3.92 9.46 0.26
N ALA A 134 -2.88 9.16 1.02
CA ALA A 134 -2.13 7.92 0.89
C ALA A 134 -3.02 6.68 1.17
N CYS A 135 -3.85 6.75 2.21
CA CYS A 135 -4.83 5.71 2.51
C CYS A 135 -5.81 5.49 1.36
N ALA A 136 -6.36 6.57 0.80
CA ALA A 136 -7.30 6.52 -0.31
C ALA A 136 -6.65 5.92 -1.58
N ALA A 137 -5.44 6.33 -1.92
CA ALA A 137 -4.71 5.84 -3.09
C ALA A 137 -4.44 4.34 -3.03
N CYS A 138 -4.06 3.82 -1.85
CA CYS A 138 -3.89 2.40 -1.66
C CYS A 138 -5.22 1.64 -1.70
N HIS A 139 -6.24 2.15 -1.01
CA HIS A 139 -7.52 1.47 -0.86
C HIS A 139 -8.35 1.45 -2.14
N SER A 140 -8.12 2.35 -3.10
CA SER A 140 -8.79 2.31 -4.41
C SER A 140 -8.49 1.02 -5.17
N GLU A 141 -7.26 0.51 -5.02
CA GLU A 141 -6.79 -0.69 -5.72
C GLU A 141 -6.83 -1.95 -4.84
N HIS A 142 -6.48 -1.83 -3.56
CA HIS A 142 -6.18 -2.97 -2.71
C HIS A 142 -7.23 -3.27 -1.63
N LYS A 143 -8.25 -2.43 -1.44
CA LYS A 143 -9.33 -2.73 -0.53
C LYS A 143 -10.43 -3.52 -1.23
N THR A 144 -10.71 -4.76 -0.81
CA THR A 144 -11.89 -5.49 -1.30
C THR A 144 -13.14 -4.69 -0.98
N LYS A 145 -13.91 -4.38 -2.01
CA LYS A 145 -15.28 -3.91 -1.83
C LYS A 145 -16.00 -5.02 -1.07
N ALA A 146 -16.51 -4.73 0.12
CA ALA A 146 -17.38 -5.66 0.81
C ALA A 146 -18.49 -6.03 -0.17
N LYS A 147 -18.67 -7.32 -0.43
CA LYS A 147 -19.84 -7.78 -1.17
C LYS A 147 -21.03 -7.49 -0.26
N THR A 148 -21.77 -6.44 -0.59
CA THR A 148 -23.11 -6.19 -0.06
C THR A 148 -24.06 -7.23 -0.59
#